data_99c8ab8cb0bd0b1e4a71fe564839c36a
#
_entry.id   99c8ab8cb0bd0b1e4a71fe564839c36a
#
_cell.length_a   1.000
_cell.length_b   1.000
_cell.length_c   1.000
_cell.angle_alpha   90.00
_cell.angle_beta   90.00
_cell.angle_gamma   90.00
#
_symmetry.space_group_name_H-M   'P 1'
#
loop_
_entity.id
_entity.type
_entity.pdbx_description
1 polymer ?
#
loop_
_entity_poly.entity_id
_entity_poly.type
_entity_poly.pdbx_seq_one_letter_code
_entity_poly.pdbx_strand_id
1 'polypeptide(L)'
;CFAWGRYLAEVARESGKRVGLAASGSLSHKLVRGPEKGPSPEDQEQDHRFARMLAAGEYDALWRWLPEFAAASQPEMGGRHLAMMLGAIMESGQRFAARVHAYGPSSGSGNYVISLLAQD
;
A
#
# COMPACT_ATOMS: atom_id res chain seq x y z
N CYS A 1 4.74 10.18 8.06
CA CYS A 1 4.35 9.82 6.66
C CYS A 1 2.84 9.81 6.47
N PHE A 2 2.08 9.30 7.42
CA PHE A 2 0.61 9.36 7.36
C PHE A 2 0.11 10.81 7.27
N ALA A 3 0.65 11.69 8.11
CA ALA A 3 0.29 13.11 8.09
C ALA A 3 0.63 13.79 6.75
N TRP A 4 1.73 13.40 6.12
CA TRP A 4 2.08 13.89 4.78
C TRP A 4 1.05 13.44 3.73
N GLY A 5 0.57 12.21 3.82
CA GLY A 5 -0.49 11.71 2.94
C GLY A 5 -1.77 12.53 3.09
N ARG A 6 -2.17 12.80 4.32
CA ARG A 6 -3.32 13.66 4.60
C ARG A 6 -3.16 15.04 4.00
N TYR A 7 -1.99 15.63 4.17
CA TYR A 7 -1.68 16.95 3.61
C TYR A 7 -1.75 16.95 2.09
N LEU A 8 -1.20 15.92 1.44
CA LEU A 8 -1.27 15.78 -0.02
C LEU A 8 -2.71 15.71 -0.53
N ALA A 9 -3.58 14.98 0.16
CA ALA A 9 -5.00 14.89 -0.20
C ALA A 9 -5.69 16.24 -0.05
N GLU A 10 -5.37 16.97 1.01
CA GLU A 10 -5.91 18.32 1.24
C GLU A 10 -5.50 19.27 0.12
N VAL A 11 -4.22 19.32 -0.21
CA VAL A 11 -3.70 20.16 -1.30
C VAL A 11 -4.31 19.77 -2.65
N ALA A 12 -4.46 18.47 -2.91
CA ALA A 12 -5.10 17.98 -4.14
C ALA A 12 -6.54 18.48 -4.24
N ARG A 13 -7.30 18.39 -3.15
CA ARG A 13 -8.69 18.88 -3.11
C ARG A 13 -8.77 20.39 -3.34
N GLU A 14 -7.91 21.14 -2.69
CA GLU A 14 -7.87 22.61 -2.80
C GLU A 14 -7.44 23.07 -4.19
N SER A 15 -6.65 22.27 -4.89
CA SER A 15 -6.15 22.62 -6.23
C SER A 15 -7.25 22.65 -7.30
N GLY A 16 -8.36 21.96 -7.09
CA GLY A 16 -9.42 21.78 -8.08
C GLY A 16 -9.01 20.94 -9.29
N LYS A 17 -7.84 20.34 -9.25
CA LYS A 17 -7.31 19.51 -10.36
C LYS A 17 -7.59 18.03 -10.11
N ARG A 18 -7.59 17.26 -11.19
CA ARG A 18 -7.55 15.80 -11.07
C ARG A 18 -6.13 15.40 -10.73
N VAL A 19 -5.97 14.75 -9.58
CA VAL A 19 -4.66 14.36 -9.05
C VAL A 19 -4.61 12.86 -8.87
N GLY A 20 -3.54 12.23 -9.34
CA GLY A 20 -3.22 10.84 -9.06
C GLY A 20 -2.08 10.76 -8.08
N LEU A 21 -2.17 9.82 -7.14
CA LEU A 21 -1.09 9.53 -6.19
C LEU A 21 -0.54 8.14 -6.50
N ALA A 22 0.78 8.04 -6.67
CA ALA A 22 1.45 6.76 -6.80
C ALA A 22 2.28 6.47 -5.55
N ALA A 23 1.93 5.39 -4.85
CA ALA A 23 2.72 4.87 -3.75
C ALA A 23 3.60 3.75 -4.30
N SER A 24 4.88 4.01 -4.45
CA SER A 24 5.83 3.08 -5.04
C SER A 24 6.75 2.48 -3.98
N GLY A 25 6.81 1.16 -3.95
CA GLY A 25 7.65 0.38 -3.05
C GLY A 25 7.08 -1.01 -2.86
N SER A 26 7.95 -1.95 -2.50
CA SER A 26 7.52 -3.33 -2.25
C SER A 26 6.71 -3.43 -0.95
N LEU A 27 5.86 -4.44 -0.87
CA LEU A 27 5.28 -4.89 0.40
C LEU A 27 6.37 -5.62 1.19
N SER A 28 6.33 -6.93 1.33
CA SER A 28 7.45 -7.65 1.96
C SER A 28 8.76 -7.35 1.20
N HIS A 29 9.84 -7.11 1.94
CA HIS A 29 11.11 -6.67 1.33
C HIS A 29 12.31 -7.30 2.03
N LYS A 30 12.23 -8.60 2.29
CA LYS A 30 13.35 -9.39 2.82
C LYS A 30 14.18 -9.88 1.64
N LEU A 31 15.19 -9.12 1.29
CA LEU A 31 15.99 -9.36 0.09
C LEU A 31 16.77 -10.66 0.17
N VAL A 32 16.74 -11.44 -0.90
CA VAL A 32 17.56 -12.62 -1.12
C VAL A 32 18.15 -12.58 -2.52
N ARG A 33 19.26 -13.29 -2.75
CA ARG A 33 19.86 -13.36 -4.09
C ARG A 33 19.00 -14.21 -5.01
N GLY A 34 18.78 -13.71 -6.22
CA GLY A 34 18.06 -14.38 -7.29
C GLY A 34 16.72 -13.66 -7.56
N PRO A 35 16.59 -13.05 -8.75
CA PRO A 35 15.36 -12.29 -9.09
C PRO A 35 14.13 -13.21 -9.16
N GLU A 36 14.31 -14.50 -9.39
CA GLU A 36 13.24 -15.50 -9.44
C GLU A 36 12.74 -15.91 -8.05
N LYS A 37 13.49 -15.59 -6.99
CA LYS A 37 13.09 -15.96 -5.63
C LYS A 37 12.03 -15.01 -5.11
N GLY A 38 10.96 -15.59 -4.59
CA GLY A 38 9.87 -14.86 -3.99
C GLY A 38 10.04 -14.71 -2.47
N PRO A 39 9.12 -13.98 -1.86
CA PRO A 39 9.02 -13.90 -0.40
C PRO A 39 8.64 -15.28 0.17
N SER A 40 8.89 -15.44 1.48
CA SER A 40 8.47 -16.67 2.19
C SER A 40 6.94 -16.83 2.12
N PRO A 41 6.42 -18.06 2.33
CA PRO A 41 4.96 -18.26 2.38
C PRO A 41 4.26 -17.36 3.40
N GLU A 42 4.89 -17.14 4.55
CA GLU A 42 4.36 -16.24 5.58
C GLU A 42 4.30 -14.80 5.09
N ASP A 43 5.35 -14.32 4.44
CA ASP A 43 5.38 -12.96 3.88
C ASP A 43 4.39 -12.81 2.74
N GLN A 44 4.24 -13.82 1.89
CA GLN A 44 3.22 -13.82 0.85
C GLN A 44 1.81 -13.69 1.43
N GLU A 45 1.51 -14.42 2.50
CA GLU A 45 0.20 -14.34 3.16
C GLU A 45 -0.02 -12.94 3.74
N GLN A 46 1.00 -12.33 4.32
CA GLN A 46 0.92 -10.95 4.83
C GLN A 46 0.68 -9.96 3.69
N ASP A 47 1.37 -10.12 2.58
CA ASP A 47 1.18 -9.28 1.39
C ASP A 47 -0.23 -9.40 0.84
N HIS A 48 -0.75 -10.63 0.74
CA HIS A 48 -2.10 -10.89 0.27
C HIS A 48 -3.16 -10.33 1.23
N ARG A 49 -2.92 -10.44 2.53
CA ARG A 49 -3.80 -9.84 3.54
C ARG A 49 -3.86 -8.32 3.38
N PHE A 50 -2.72 -7.69 3.16
CA PHE A 50 -2.67 -6.24 2.90
C PHE A 50 -3.54 -5.89 1.69
N ALA A 51 -3.35 -6.59 0.58
CA ALA A 51 -4.11 -6.34 -0.64
C ALA A 51 -5.62 -6.57 -0.46
N ARG A 52 -6.01 -7.63 0.27
CA ARG A 52 -7.42 -7.91 0.55
C ARG A 52 -8.07 -6.80 1.38
N MET A 53 -7.39 -6.34 2.42
CA MET A 53 -7.90 -5.27 3.27
C MET A 53 -8.03 -3.95 2.49
N LEU A 54 -7.04 -3.65 1.67
CA LEU A 54 -7.06 -2.46 0.82
C LEU A 54 -8.22 -2.53 -0.19
N ALA A 55 -8.40 -3.68 -0.83
CA ALA A 55 -9.48 -3.89 -1.80
C ALA A 55 -10.87 -3.83 -1.15
N ALA A 56 -10.98 -4.30 0.09
CA ALA A 56 -12.25 -4.26 0.84
C ALA A 56 -12.57 -2.87 1.42
N GLY A 57 -11.66 -1.91 1.29
CA GLY A 57 -11.85 -0.58 1.84
C GLY A 57 -11.69 -0.50 3.36
N GLU A 58 -11.03 -1.48 3.95
CA GLU A 58 -10.79 -1.56 5.40
C GLU A 58 -9.58 -0.71 5.81
N TYR A 59 -9.60 0.57 5.46
CA TYR A 59 -8.45 1.45 5.60
C TYR A 59 -8.06 1.70 7.06
N ASP A 60 -9.04 1.87 7.92
CA ASP A 60 -8.80 2.10 9.35
C ASP A 60 -8.17 0.87 10.02
N ALA A 61 -8.70 -0.32 9.73
CA ALA A 61 -8.14 -1.57 10.23
C ALA A 61 -6.72 -1.80 9.67
N LEU A 62 -6.52 -1.47 8.39
CA LEU A 62 -5.23 -1.59 7.73
C LEU A 62 -4.20 -0.64 8.36
N TRP A 63 -4.59 0.58 8.66
CA TRP A 63 -3.73 1.54 9.35
C TRP A 63 -3.32 1.04 10.74
N ARG A 64 -4.26 0.49 11.50
CA ARG A 64 -3.98 -0.06 12.83
C ARG A 64 -3.08 -1.29 12.79
N TRP A 65 -3.18 -2.09 11.74
CA TRP A 65 -2.35 -3.29 11.54
C TRP A 65 -0.98 -2.98 10.94
N LEU A 66 -0.80 -1.84 10.29
CA LEU A 66 0.42 -1.51 9.55
C LEU A 66 1.71 -1.66 10.39
N PRO A 67 1.80 -1.24 11.67
CA PRO A 67 3.01 -1.46 12.45
C PRO A 67 3.36 -2.93 12.63
N GLU A 68 2.36 -3.79 12.83
CA GLU A 68 2.55 -5.24 12.94
C GLU A 68 3.03 -5.84 11.61
N PHE A 69 2.41 -5.43 10.52
CA PHE A 69 2.85 -5.81 9.18
C PHE A 69 4.29 -5.36 8.92
N ALA A 70 4.64 -4.13 9.27
CA ALA A 70 5.98 -3.59 9.08
C ALA A 70 7.03 -4.36 9.88
N ALA A 71 6.71 -4.77 11.10
CA ALA A 71 7.62 -5.58 11.93
C ALA A 71 7.81 -6.99 11.36
N ALA A 72 6.73 -7.61 10.87
CA ALA A 72 6.75 -9.00 10.39
C ALA A 72 7.34 -9.14 8.99
N SER A 73 6.94 -8.27 8.06
CA SER A 73 7.28 -8.43 6.64
C SER A 73 8.38 -7.47 6.15
N GLN A 74 8.78 -6.54 6.98
CA GLN A 74 9.85 -5.57 6.67
C GLN A 74 9.67 -4.92 5.28
N PRO A 75 8.55 -4.24 5.04
CA PRO A 75 8.30 -3.62 3.75
C PRO A 75 9.35 -2.55 3.42
N GLU A 76 9.46 -2.23 2.15
CA GLU A 76 10.40 -1.21 1.70
C GLU A 76 10.19 0.11 2.44
N MET A 77 11.26 0.75 2.83
CA MET A 77 11.25 2.00 3.61
C MET A 77 10.43 1.91 4.91
N GLY A 78 10.33 0.72 5.50
CA GLY A 78 9.54 0.51 6.72
C GLY A 78 8.04 0.74 6.55
N GLY A 79 7.54 0.69 5.33
CA GLY A 79 6.13 0.92 5.03
C GLY A 79 5.72 2.38 4.97
N ARG A 80 6.66 3.32 4.91
CA ARG A 80 6.35 4.75 4.88
C ARG A 80 5.50 5.15 3.68
N HIS A 81 5.78 4.57 2.52
CA HIS A 81 4.99 4.81 1.31
C HIS A 81 3.54 4.34 1.49
N LEU A 82 3.34 3.23 2.21
CA LEU A 82 2.01 2.71 2.52
C LEU A 82 1.28 3.61 3.53
N ALA A 83 1.99 4.09 4.53
CA ALA A 83 1.44 5.03 5.51
C ALA A 83 0.98 6.33 4.84
N MET A 84 1.78 6.84 3.91
CA MET A 84 1.46 8.06 3.15
C MET A 84 0.22 7.83 2.27
N MET A 85 0.16 6.71 1.58
CA MET A 85 -0.99 6.33 0.76
C MET A 85 -2.27 6.24 1.61
N LEU A 86 -2.21 5.55 2.75
CA LEU A 86 -3.37 5.42 3.64
C LEU A 86 -3.82 6.77 4.20
N GLY A 87 -2.87 7.65 4.55
CA GLY A 87 -3.19 8.99 4.98
C GLY A 87 -3.97 9.77 3.91
N ALA A 88 -3.54 9.68 2.67
CA ALA A 88 -4.22 10.34 1.55
C ALA A 88 -5.62 9.77 1.31
N ILE A 89 -5.76 8.43 1.32
CA ILE A 89 -7.05 7.76 1.15
C ILE A 89 -8.04 8.19 2.24
N MET A 90 -7.62 8.10 3.50
CA MET A 90 -8.50 8.39 4.63
C MET A 90 -8.90 9.87 4.70
N GLU A 91 -7.97 10.78 4.41
CA GLU A 91 -8.27 12.21 4.38
C GLU A 91 -9.20 12.59 3.25
N SER A 92 -9.13 11.90 2.12
CA SER A 92 -10.02 12.19 0.99
C SER A 92 -11.49 11.96 1.30
N GLY A 93 -11.80 11.09 2.26
CA GLY A 93 -13.15 10.69 2.61
C GLY A 93 -13.89 9.94 1.50
N GLN A 94 -13.19 9.59 0.42
CA GLN A 94 -13.78 8.94 -0.74
C GLN A 94 -13.74 7.41 -0.60
N ARG A 95 -14.66 6.78 -1.29
CA ARG A 95 -14.62 5.33 -1.51
C ARG A 95 -13.87 5.05 -2.80
N PHE A 96 -13.08 3.99 -2.79
CA PHE A 96 -12.32 3.58 -3.96
C PHE A 96 -12.67 2.16 -4.36
N ALA A 97 -12.82 1.95 -5.66
CA ALA A 97 -12.84 0.61 -6.22
C ALA A 97 -11.41 0.18 -6.49
N ALA A 98 -11.01 -0.94 -5.93
CA ALA A 98 -9.68 -1.48 -6.11
C ALA A 98 -9.66 -2.51 -7.23
N ARG A 99 -8.61 -2.47 -8.04
CA ARG A 99 -8.32 -3.51 -9.02
C ARG A 99 -6.90 -4.00 -8.80
N VAL A 100 -6.79 -5.27 -8.47
CA VAL A 100 -5.49 -5.95 -8.34
C VAL A 100 -5.07 -6.43 -9.72
N HIS A 101 -3.97 -5.91 -10.23
CA HIS A 101 -3.48 -6.25 -11.57
C HIS A 101 -2.51 -7.41 -11.56
N ALA A 102 -1.60 -7.43 -10.60
CA ALA A 102 -0.57 -8.46 -10.52
C ALA A 102 0.08 -8.51 -9.14
N TYR A 103 0.64 -9.67 -8.83
CA TYR A 103 1.55 -9.88 -7.70
C TYR A 103 2.72 -10.72 -8.21
N GLY A 104 3.93 -10.33 -7.86
CA GLY A 104 5.12 -11.06 -8.30
C GLY A 104 6.32 -10.86 -7.40
N PRO A 105 7.23 -11.85 -7.43
CA PRO A 105 8.46 -11.78 -6.66
C PRO A 105 9.53 -10.94 -7.35
N SER A 106 10.44 -10.40 -6.54
CA SER A 106 11.69 -9.85 -7.04
C SER A 106 12.74 -9.93 -5.94
N SER A 107 13.66 -10.88 -6.06
CA SER A 107 14.78 -11.08 -5.10
C SER A 107 14.30 -11.15 -3.65
N GLY A 108 13.23 -11.87 -3.39
CA GLY A 108 12.64 -12.06 -2.05
C GLY A 108 11.61 -11.04 -1.66
N SER A 109 11.41 -9.97 -2.44
CA SER A 109 10.36 -9.00 -2.16
C SER A 109 9.06 -9.37 -2.85
N GLY A 110 7.93 -9.00 -2.24
CA GLY A 110 6.59 -9.15 -2.80
C GLY A 110 6.09 -7.83 -3.35
N ASN A 111 5.64 -7.84 -4.59
CA ASN A 111 5.23 -6.63 -5.30
C ASN A 111 3.82 -6.78 -5.84
N TYR A 112 2.96 -5.84 -5.51
CA TYR A 112 1.62 -5.73 -6.06
C TYR A 112 1.51 -4.54 -6.99
N VAL A 113 0.69 -4.69 -8.02
CA VAL A 113 0.21 -3.56 -8.81
C VAL A 113 -1.28 -3.46 -8.57
N ILE A 114 -1.71 -2.40 -7.91
CA ILE A 114 -3.11 -2.16 -7.56
C ILE A 114 -3.47 -0.74 -7.96
N SER A 115 -4.61 -0.58 -8.63
CA SER A 115 -5.18 0.73 -8.89
C SER A 115 -6.42 0.94 -8.04
N LEU A 116 -6.57 2.16 -7.54
CA LEU A 116 -7.72 2.59 -6.75
C LEU A 116 -8.37 3.75 -7.49
N LEU A 117 -9.62 3.59 -7.88
CA LEU A 117 -10.40 4.63 -8.55
C LEU A 117 -11.50 5.13 -7.63
N ALA A 118 -11.58 6.44 -7.46
CA ALA A 118 -12.60 7.05 -6.64
C ALA A 118 -13.99 6.74 -7.20
N GLN A 119 -14.91 6.39 -6.30
CA GLN A 119 -16.31 6.11 -6.61
C GLN A 119 -17.17 7.33 -6.29
N ASP A 120 -18.16 7.55 -7.12
CA ASP A 120 -19.13 8.63 -6.91
C ASP A 120 -20.13 8.28 -5.79
#